data_1787a5c6cde6cfb26222808fd2a91f14
#
_entry.id   1787a5c6cde6cfb26222808fd2a91f14
#
_cell.length_a   1.000
_cell.length_b   1.000
_cell.length_c   1.000
_cell.angle_alpha   90.00
_cell.angle_beta   90.00
_cell.angle_gamma   90.00
#
_symmetry.space_group_name_H-M   'P 1'
#
loop_
_entity.id
_entity.type
_entity.pdbx_description
1 polymer ?
#
loop_
_entity_poly.entity_id
_entity_poly.type
_entity_poly.pdbx_seq_one_letter_code
_entity_poly.pdbx_strand_id
1 'polypeptide(L)'
;MKIKALYIILIISGMGLLISCNNSKKGKVPSDVVHNPITASGKSDMKELPVMEFVETIHDFGTLIEGETVTYSFKFKNTGGSDLLISSVSASCGCTATKFTKEAVKPGDEGVVTVSFNTKRRIGFQNKSITVAANTQPNKTVLRIKAKVISPKDL
;
A
#
# COMPACT_ATOMS: atom_id res chain seq x y z
N MET A 1 46.74 -56.90 32.82
CA MET A 1 46.98 -56.53 31.42
C MET A 1 45.65 -56.39 30.57
N LYS A 2 44.53 -56.93 31.03
CA LYS A 2 43.27 -56.92 30.25
C LYS A 2 42.40 -55.64 30.40
N ILE A 3 42.56 -54.92 31.50
CA ILE A 3 41.73 -53.69 31.76
C ILE A 3 42.25 -52.49 30.97
N LYS A 4 43.55 -52.35 30.73
CA LYS A 4 44.08 -51.25 29.86
C LYS A 4 43.67 -51.33 28.40
N ALA A 5 43.52 -52.55 27.89
CA ALA A 5 43.04 -52.76 26.53
C ALA A 5 41.58 -52.37 26.34
N LEU A 6 40.73 -52.57 27.35
CA LEU A 6 39.32 -52.19 27.34
C LEU A 6 39.11 -50.68 27.32
N TYR A 7 39.95 -49.92 28.04
CA TYR A 7 39.91 -48.47 28.07
C TYR A 7 40.33 -47.82 26.74
N ILE A 8 41.31 -48.41 26.06
CA ILE A 8 41.77 -47.93 24.77
C ILE A 8 40.70 -48.11 23.70
N ILE A 9 39.96 -49.23 23.72
CA ILE A 9 38.87 -49.52 22.80
C ILE A 9 37.68 -48.54 23.03
N LEU A 10 37.39 -48.17 24.28
CA LEU A 10 36.31 -47.25 24.65
C LEU A 10 36.63 -45.82 24.25
N ILE A 11 37.90 -45.40 24.32
CA ILE A 11 38.37 -44.07 23.88
C ILE A 11 38.32 -43.93 22.34
N ILE A 12 38.66 -44.99 21.62
CA ILE A 12 38.65 -45.00 20.14
C ILE A 12 37.18 -45.01 19.62
N SER A 13 36.23 -45.65 20.33
CA SER A 13 34.81 -45.64 20.00
C SER A 13 34.14 -44.28 20.26
N GLY A 14 34.65 -43.50 21.25
CA GLY A 14 34.13 -42.16 21.57
C GLY A 14 34.58 -41.06 20.61
N MET A 15 35.65 -41.27 19.87
CA MET A 15 36.23 -40.25 18.99
C MET A 15 35.69 -40.28 17.54
N GLY A 16 34.85 -41.27 17.22
CA GLY A 16 34.24 -41.44 15.89
C GLY A 16 32.97 -40.67 15.65
N LEU A 17 32.41 -39.96 16.65
CA LEU A 17 31.08 -39.32 16.57
C LEU A 17 31.08 -37.80 16.37
N LEU A 18 32.24 -37.18 16.12
CA LEU A 18 32.34 -35.70 15.94
C LEU A 18 32.64 -35.24 14.50
N ILE A 19 32.52 -36.13 13.50
CA ILE A 19 32.68 -35.72 12.10
C ILE A 19 31.37 -35.98 11.35
N SER A 20 30.33 -35.28 11.74
CA SER A 20 29.12 -35.17 10.91
C SER A 20 28.44 -33.85 11.21
N CYS A 21 28.91 -32.80 10.60
CA CYS A 21 28.14 -31.58 10.24
C CYS A 21 29.09 -30.61 9.58
N ASN A 22 29.44 -30.83 8.34
CA ASN A 22 29.83 -29.72 7.49
C ASN A 22 29.62 -30.07 6.01
N ASN A 23 28.36 -30.08 5.59
CA ASN A 23 28.02 -29.88 4.18
C ASN A 23 26.79 -29.02 4.07
N SER A 24 26.85 -27.82 4.65
CA SER A 24 26.00 -26.72 4.20
C SER A 24 26.51 -26.34 2.81
N LYS A 25 25.99 -27.00 1.79
CA LYS A 25 25.92 -26.41 0.45
C LYS A 25 25.15 -25.10 0.66
N LYS A 26 25.85 -23.97 0.83
CA LYS A 26 25.32 -22.65 0.56
C LYS A 26 24.83 -22.71 -0.89
N GLY A 27 23.56 -23.03 -1.06
CA GLY A 27 22.87 -22.77 -2.30
C GLY A 27 23.00 -21.26 -2.52
N LYS A 28 23.98 -20.85 -3.31
CA LYS A 28 23.91 -19.54 -3.95
C LYS A 28 22.61 -19.60 -4.74
N VAL A 29 21.55 -19.00 -4.19
CA VAL A 29 20.38 -18.67 -4.99
C VAL A 29 20.94 -17.76 -6.08
N PRO A 30 20.83 -18.14 -7.36
CA PRO A 30 21.30 -17.27 -8.43
C PRO A 30 20.58 -15.94 -8.22
N SER A 31 21.31 -14.85 -8.22
CA SER A 31 20.76 -13.48 -8.10
C SER A 31 19.77 -13.13 -9.21
N ASP A 32 19.64 -14.02 -10.18
CA ASP A 32 18.75 -13.91 -11.34
C ASP A 32 17.30 -14.37 -11.09
N VAL A 33 17.03 -14.96 -9.92
CA VAL A 33 15.66 -15.45 -9.56
C VAL A 33 14.83 -14.38 -8.84
N VAL A 34 15.46 -13.33 -8.32
CA VAL A 34 14.76 -12.18 -7.74
C VAL A 34 14.76 -11.04 -8.74
N HIS A 35 13.91 -11.14 -9.74
CA HIS A 35 13.55 -9.98 -10.55
C HIS A 35 12.68 -9.06 -9.68
N ASN A 36 13.36 -8.20 -8.93
CA ASN A 36 12.72 -6.97 -8.45
C ASN A 36 13.10 -5.86 -9.43
N PRO A 37 12.26 -5.57 -10.44
CA PRO A 37 12.71 -4.79 -11.59
C PRO A 37 13.00 -3.32 -11.28
N ILE A 38 12.70 -2.83 -10.08
CA ILE A 38 12.75 -1.39 -9.79
C ILE A 38 13.76 -1.02 -8.69
N THR A 39 14.11 -1.92 -7.76
CA THR A 39 14.92 -1.55 -6.59
C THR A 39 16.29 -2.21 -6.50
N ALA A 40 16.56 -3.27 -7.25
CA ALA A 40 17.80 -4.06 -7.10
C ALA A 40 19.01 -3.51 -7.86
N SER A 41 18.82 -2.63 -8.84
CA SER A 41 19.92 -2.09 -9.65
C SER A 41 20.43 -0.71 -9.20
N GLY A 42 19.82 -0.09 -8.19
CA GLY A 42 20.22 1.22 -7.67
C GLY A 42 20.08 2.39 -8.68
N LYS A 43 19.55 2.12 -9.86
CA LYS A 43 19.24 3.08 -10.91
C LYS A 43 17.76 3.01 -11.26
N SER A 44 16.88 3.20 -10.27
CA SER A 44 15.51 3.55 -10.60
C SER A 44 15.52 5.03 -10.98
N ASP A 45 15.49 5.31 -12.28
CA ASP A 45 15.08 6.63 -12.73
C ASP A 45 13.69 6.85 -12.18
N MET A 46 13.55 7.79 -11.21
CA MET A 46 12.24 8.13 -10.62
C MET A 46 11.23 8.58 -11.69
N LYS A 47 11.72 8.90 -12.89
CA LYS A 47 10.90 9.17 -14.08
C LYS A 47 10.16 7.94 -14.62
N GLU A 48 10.60 6.74 -14.27
CA GLU A 48 9.94 5.48 -14.69
C GLU A 48 8.81 5.06 -13.76
N LEU A 49 8.70 5.66 -12.56
CA LEU A 49 7.62 5.35 -11.63
C LEU A 49 6.30 6.01 -12.06
N PRO A 50 5.14 5.40 -11.74
CA PRO A 50 3.87 6.05 -11.93
C PRO A 50 3.72 7.21 -10.93
N VAL A 51 3.12 8.29 -11.36
CA VAL A 51 2.84 9.48 -10.54
C VAL A 51 1.36 9.83 -10.62
N MET A 52 0.70 9.85 -9.47
CA MET A 52 -0.72 10.21 -9.38
C MET A 52 -0.83 11.70 -9.02
N GLU A 53 -1.21 12.52 -9.99
CA GLU A 53 -1.42 13.95 -9.82
C GLU A 53 -2.92 14.27 -9.86
N PHE A 54 -3.47 14.66 -8.72
CA PHE A 54 -4.88 15.07 -8.62
C PHE A 54 -5.05 16.52 -9.05
N VAL A 55 -6.15 16.81 -9.75
CA VAL A 55 -6.56 18.19 -10.09
C VAL A 55 -6.80 19.00 -8.82
N GLU A 56 -7.40 18.36 -7.81
CA GLU A 56 -7.54 18.89 -6.45
C GLU A 56 -7.53 17.73 -5.45
N THR A 57 -7.04 17.99 -4.26
CA THR A 57 -6.99 17.00 -3.16
C THR A 57 -7.99 17.31 -2.05
N ILE A 58 -8.65 18.46 -2.11
CA ILE A 58 -9.64 18.93 -1.13
C ILE A 58 -10.85 19.44 -1.87
N HIS A 59 -12.02 18.90 -1.55
CA HIS A 59 -13.29 19.40 -2.07
C HIS A 59 -14.17 19.89 -0.92
N ASP A 60 -14.76 21.10 -1.07
CA ASP A 60 -15.68 21.69 -0.11
C ASP A 60 -17.08 21.70 -0.69
N PHE A 61 -17.98 20.95 -0.07
CA PHE A 61 -19.40 20.91 -0.44
C PHE A 61 -20.19 22.15 0.03
N GLY A 62 -19.57 23.02 0.82
CA GLY A 62 -20.25 24.16 1.42
C GLY A 62 -21.23 23.73 2.52
N THR A 63 -22.42 24.35 2.53
CA THR A 63 -23.48 24.04 3.50
C THR A 63 -24.40 22.96 2.97
N LEU A 64 -24.60 21.89 3.74
CA LEU A 64 -25.47 20.75 3.45
C LEU A 64 -26.52 20.64 4.55
N ILE A 65 -27.66 20.03 4.23
CA ILE A 65 -28.71 19.70 5.21
C ILE A 65 -28.47 18.30 5.75
N GLU A 66 -28.74 18.09 7.03
CA GLU A 66 -28.66 16.77 7.64
C GLU A 66 -29.60 15.78 6.94
N GLY A 67 -29.06 14.60 6.59
CA GLY A 67 -29.77 13.54 5.87
C GLY A 67 -29.47 13.48 4.39
N GLU A 68 -28.83 14.49 3.82
CA GLU A 68 -28.40 14.48 2.42
C GLU A 68 -27.27 13.51 2.16
N THR A 69 -27.19 13.01 0.94
CA THR A 69 -26.05 12.26 0.44
C THR A 69 -25.51 12.96 -0.80
N VAL A 70 -24.28 13.42 -0.70
CA VAL A 70 -23.57 14.11 -1.78
C VAL A 70 -22.42 13.27 -2.30
N THR A 71 -22.08 13.47 -3.58
CA THR A 71 -21.01 12.70 -4.23
C THR A 71 -20.08 13.64 -4.98
N TYR A 72 -18.78 13.35 -4.89
CA TYR A 72 -17.77 14.07 -5.64
C TYR A 72 -16.76 13.10 -6.27
N SER A 73 -16.26 13.45 -7.46
CA SER A 73 -15.31 12.66 -8.23
C SER A 73 -13.99 13.40 -8.35
N PHE A 74 -13.00 12.99 -7.57
CA PHE A 74 -11.63 13.47 -7.68
C PHE A 74 -10.99 12.89 -8.94
N LYS A 75 -10.63 13.76 -9.87
CA LYS A 75 -9.92 13.39 -11.10
C LYS A 75 -8.42 13.45 -10.87
N PHE A 76 -7.70 12.50 -11.43
CA PHE A 76 -6.24 12.49 -11.44
C PHE A 76 -5.71 12.11 -12.82
N LYS A 77 -4.46 12.47 -13.06
CA LYS A 77 -3.68 12.09 -14.24
C LYS A 77 -2.46 11.30 -13.81
N ASN A 78 -2.09 10.28 -14.58
CA ASN A 78 -0.79 9.65 -14.43
C ASN A 78 0.25 10.47 -15.18
N THR A 79 1.06 11.24 -14.44
CA THR A 79 2.14 12.06 -14.99
C THR A 79 3.51 11.35 -14.93
N GLY A 80 3.52 10.09 -14.50
CA GLY A 80 4.72 9.26 -14.45
C GLY A 80 5.03 8.52 -15.75
N GLY A 81 6.05 7.67 -15.72
CA GLY A 81 6.55 6.94 -16.89
C GLY A 81 6.05 5.51 -17.03
N SER A 82 5.30 4.99 -16.05
CA SER A 82 4.76 3.61 -16.09
C SER A 82 3.31 3.57 -15.65
N ASP A 83 2.67 2.42 -15.86
CA ASP A 83 1.25 2.20 -15.56
C ASP A 83 0.94 2.38 -14.07
N LEU A 84 -0.06 3.22 -13.76
CA LEU A 84 -0.53 3.49 -12.42
C LEU A 84 -1.68 2.57 -12.07
N LEU A 85 -1.58 1.87 -10.94
CA LEU A 85 -2.61 0.97 -10.44
C LEU A 85 -3.01 1.35 -9.01
N ILE A 86 -4.29 1.64 -8.80
CA ILE A 86 -4.85 1.85 -7.47
C ILE A 86 -5.11 0.49 -6.84
N SER A 87 -4.46 0.22 -5.71
CA SER A 87 -4.62 -1.04 -4.96
C SER A 87 -5.81 -1.00 -4.00
N SER A 88 -6.08 0.16 -3.38
CA SER A 88 -7.22 0.32 -2.48
C SER A 88 -7.58 1.80 -2.26
N VAL A 89 -8.85 2.03 -1.91
CA VAL A 89 -9.33 3.32 -1.44
C VAL A 89 -10.09 3.10 -0.13
N SER A 90 -9.67 3.79 0.93
CA SER A 90 -10.31 3.75 2.25
C SER A 90 -10.76 5.14 2.67
N ALA A 91 -11.91 5.23 3.32
CA ALA A 91 -12.47 6.49 3.75
C ALA A 91 -12.74 6.49 5.26
N SER A 92 -12.59 7.65 5.91
CA SER A 92 -12.96 7.83 7.32
C SER A 92 -14.48 7.74 7.50
N CYS A 93 -14.94 7.50 8.75
CA CYS A 93 -16.34 7.26 9.10
C CYS A 93 -17.31 8.26 8.44
N GLY A 94 -18.30 7.72 7.73
CA GLY A 94 -19.37 8.46 7.08
C GLY A 94 -19.15 8.82 5.61
N CYS A 95 -17.94 8.61 5.11
CA CYS A 95 -17.69 8.59 3.68
C CYS A 95 -17.59 7.16 3.17
N THR A 96 -18.00 6.94 1.94
CA THR A 96 -17.82 5.70 1.22
C THR A 96 -17.09 6.02 -0.08
N ALA A 97 -15.99 5.34 -0.35
CA ALA A 97 -15.42 5.35 -1.68
C ALA A 97 -16.29 4.45 -2.55
N THR A 98 -17.10 5.07 -3.40
CA THR A 98 -18.12 4.34 -4.17
C THR A 98 -17.57 3.70 -5.42
N LYS A 99 -16.62 4.37 -6.09
CA LYS A 99 -15.99 3.91 -7.34
C LYS A 99 -14.58 4.48 -7.45
N PHE A 100 -13.69 3.73 -8.08
CA PHE A 100 -12.39 4.23 -8.53
C PHE A 100 -11.95 3.45 -9.77
N THR A 101 -11.05 4.02 -10.55
CA THR A 101 -10.46 3.38 -11.74
C THR A 101 -9.65 2.17 -11.29
N LYS A 102 -10.12 0.96 -11.65
CA LYS A 102 -9.49 -0.33 -11.29
C LYS A 102 -8.47 -0.79 -12.32
N GLU A 103 -8.66 -0.35 -13.55
CA GLU A 103 -7.77 -0.64 -14.66
C GLU A 103 -6.48 0.16 -14.51
N ALA A 104 -5.39 -0.35 -15.09
CA ALA A 104 -4.13 0.35 -15.13
C ALA A 104 -4.26 1.66 -15.95
N VAL A 105 -3.91 2.79 -15.33
CA VAL A 105 -3.92 4.10 -15.98
C VAL A 105 -2.55 4.34 -16.61
N LYS A 106 -2.49 4.38 -17.93
CA LYS A 106 -1.23 4.55 -18.68
C LYS A 106 -0.63 5.95 -18.46
N PRO A 107 0.68 6.12 -18.71
CA PRO A 107 1.29 7.43 -18.74
C PRO A 107 0.52 8.42 -19.63
N GLY A 108 0.14 9.56 -19.05
CA GLY A 108 -0.66 10.60 -19.72
C GLY A 108 -2.17 10.44 -19.64
N ASP A 109 -2.68 9.26 -19.26
CA ASP A 109 -4.12 9.01 -19.13
C ASP A 109 -4.67 9.52 -17.78
N GLU A 110 -6.00 9.62 -17.73
CA GLU A 110 -6.74 10.10 -16.56
C GLU A 110 -7.49 8.97 -15.86
N GLY A 111 -7.68 9.13 -14.56
CA GLY A 111 -8.50 8.26 -13.74
C GLY A 111 -9.35 9.07 -12.76
N VAL A 112 -10.18 8.35 -11.99
CA VAL A 112 -11.13 8.98 -11.07
C VAL A 112 -11.25 8.18 -9.78
N VAL A 113 -11.46 8.91 -8.67
CA VAL A 113 -11.87 8.37 -7.36
C VAL A 113 -13.15 9.07 -6.94
N THR A 114 -14.26 8.36 -6.92
CA THR A 114 -15.57 8.89 -6.55
C THR A 114 -15.88 8.58 -5.09
N VAL A 115 -16.25 9.59 -4.34
CA VAL A 115 -16.55 9.54 -2.91
C VAL A 115 -17.98 9.99 -2.69
N SER A 116 -18.73 9.24 -1.87
CA SER A 116 -20.06 9.63 -1.39
C SER A 116 -19.98 9.96 0.10
N PHE A 117 -20.63 11.04 0.51
CA PHE A 117 -20.73 11.47 1.89
C PHE A 117 -22.19 11.55 2.31
N ASN A 118 -22.55 10.81 3.36
CA ASN A 118 -23.87 10.83 3.95
C ASN A 118 -23.84 11.69 5.22
N THR A 119 -24.66 12.75 5.26
CA THR A 119 -24.70 13.73 6.34
C THR A 119 -25.59 13.31 7.52
N LYS A 120 -26.27 12.16 7.45
CA LYS A 120 -27.18 11.67 8.51
C LYS A 120 -26.47 11.60 9.87
N ARG A 121 -27.03 12.26 10.89
CA ARG A 121 -26.48 12.39 12.25
C ARG A 121 -25.09 13.05 12.30
N ARG A 122 -24.86 14.08 11.46
CA ARG A 122 -23.54 14.72 11.32
C ARG A 122 -23.65 16.24 11.25
N ILE A 123 -24.30 16.85 12.22
CA ILE A 123 -24.42 18.31 12.31
C ILE A 123 -23.04 18.94 12.59
N GLY A 124 -22.81 20.16 12.10
CA GLY A 124 -21.62 20.95 12.30
C GLY A 124 -20.58 20.78 11.20
N PHE A 125 -19.37 21.26 11.45
CA PHE A 125 -18.27 21.18 10.48
C PHE A 125 -17.77 19.75 10.34
N GLN A 126 -17.69 19.30 9.10
CA GLN A 126 -17.20 17.99 8.71
C GLN A 126 -15.90 18.13 7.92
N ASN A 127 -14.91 17.33 8.28
CA ASN A 127 -13.65 17.20 7.55
C ASN A 127 -13.31 15.70 7.53
N LYS A 128 -13.41 15.09 6.36
CA LYS A 128 -13.24 13.66 6.17
C LYS A 128 -12.07 13.39 5.25
N SER A 129 -11.30 12.36 5.58
CA SER A 129 -10.15 11.94 4.78
C SER A 129 -10.45 10.65 4.02
N ILE A 130 -9.92 10.58 2.81
CA ILE A 130 -9.94 9.42 1.94
C ILE A 130 -8.50 9.11 1.58
N THR A 131 -8.05 7.91 1.90
CA THR A 131 -6.69 7.45 1.57
C THR A 131 -6.74 6.58 0.34
N VAL A 132 -6.03 6.99 -0.70
CA VAL A 132 -5.82 6.24 -1.93
C VAL A 132 -4.45 5.59 -1.86
N ALA A 133 -4.38 4.27 -1.99
CA ALA A 133 -3.14 3.52 -2.08
C ALA A 133 -2.92 3.05 -3.52
N ALA A 134 -1.73 3.29 -4.05
CA ALA A 134 -1.35 2.95 -5.41
C ALA A 134 0.13 2.52 -5.49
N ASN A 135 0.56 2.05 -6.65
CA ASN A 135 1.95 1.68 -6.90
C ASN A 135 2.87 2.90 -7.15
N THR A 136 2.52 4.05 -6.60
CA THR A 136 3.27 5.32 -6.69
C THR A 136 4.28 5.47 -5.56
N GLN A 137 5.12 6.51 -5.65
CA GLN A 137 6.00 6.92 -4.55
C GLN A 137 5.75 8.41 -4.22
N PRO A 138 5.18 8.77 -3.03
CA PRO A 138 4.72 7.85 -1.97
C PRO A 138 3.53 6.98 -2.41
N ASN A 139 3.38 5.82 -1.77
CA ASN A 139 2.34 4.84 -2.14
C ASN A 139 0.93 5.17 -1.59
N LYS A 140 0.78 6.30 -0.91
CA LYS A 140 -0.50 6.78 -0.36
C LYS A 140 -0.69 8.25 -0.63
N THR A 141 -1.86 8.60 -1.13
CA THR A 141 -2.33 9.98 -1.28
C THR A 141 -3.58 10.19 -0.44
N VAL A 142 -3.68 11.31 0.25
CA VAL A 142 -4.84 11.63 1.09
C VAL A 142 -5.65 12.74 0.44
N LEU A 143 -6.90 12.42 0.12
CA LEU A 143 -7.92 13.36 -0.32
C LEU A 143 -8.77 13.78 0.87
N ARG A 144 -9.40 14.93 0.79
CA ARG A 144 -10.28 15.46 1.85
C ARG A 144 -11.56 16.02 1.27
N ILE A 145 -12.65 15.83 2.00
CA ILE A 145 -13.89 16.57 1.78
C ILE A 145 -14.21 17.40 3.02
N LYS A 146 -14.78 18.56 2.79
CA LYS A 146 -15.27 19.49 3.82
C LYS A 146 -16.74 19.77 3.59
N ALA A 147 -17.47 20.05 4.65
CA ALA A 147 -18.85 20.54 4.60
C ALA A 147 -19.23 21.17 5.94
N LYS A 148 -20.20 22.07 5.93
CA LYS A 148 -20.95 22.52 7.12
C LYS A 148 -22.34 21.92 7.04
N VAL A 149 -22.68 20.99 7.94
CA VAL A 149 -24.00 20.36 7.99
C VAL A 149 -24.87 21.09 8.98
N ILE A 150 -26.04 21.54 8.55
CA ILE A 150 -27.05 22.21 9.38
C ILE A 150 -28.25 21.30 9.60
N SER A 151 -28.99 21.54 10.69
CA SER A 151 -30.24 20.84 10.95
C SER A 151 -31.33 21.33 9.98
N PRO A 152 -32.26 20.45 9.53
CA PRO A 152 -33.44 20.89 8.79
C PRO A 152 -34.31 21.93 9.56
N LYS A 153 -34.13 22.05 10.89
CA LYS A 153 -34.82 23.02 11.73
C LYS A 153 -34.18 24.42 11.71
N ASP A 154 -32.96 24.52 11.16
CA ASP A 154 -32.20 25.77 11.08
C ASP A 154 -32.34 26.45 9.72
N LEU A 155 -33.28 25.95 8.89
CA LEU A 155 -33.70 26.54 7.62
C LEU A 155 -34.84 27.52 7.83
#